data_b4ef251a3a0e7275366b37d28e1e815d
#
_entry.id   b4ef251a3a0e7275366b37d28e1e815d
#
_cell.length_a   1.000
_cell.length_b   1.000
_cell.length_c   1.000
_cell.angle_alpha   90.00
_cell.angle_beta   90.00
_cell.angle_gamma   90.00
#
_symmetry.space_group_name_H-M   'P 1'
#
loop_
_entity.id
_entity.type
_entity.pdbx_description
1 polymer ?
#
loop_
_entity_poly.entity_id
_entity_poly.type
_entity_poly.pdbx_seq_one_letter_code
_entity_poly.pdbx_strand_id
1 'polypeptide(L)'
;MRSEEWRPNPHSNVPIYKQIGAYIKEKISYGEWPVGYRLPPERTFAKQLGVNRSTIATAFAELAAEGLIEGRRGSGTRVINNTWTLLAAAKPPDWSAYVEAGIHRPNLSMIQRINREEFTPGIIRLGTGEIAPDMFPTQMMQRVLTQTATELPAFGYEEPQGLYGLREAIGQYVASFGIQAAPSSILVVSGALQALHLISVGLLPQEAAVLLEKPSYLYSVRVFQSAGMRLAGIPEMDNVADVSSLLSYSRRKYGASLLYTIPTFHNPTGRLMSEETRRNVLGVCEQERLPVIEDDVYGELWLDEPPPVPLKARDKSGLVLYIGSLSKTLSPGLRIGWIIGPAPVIQRLADIKMQTDYGSSSLSQWTAREWLVSGLYEEHLIQTRQTLRIRRERTIEALNRHMRGIAEWKTPEGGFYIWLRLLPEVSLSRLFDEALRYGILLNPGTIYHPEERDHLRLSYAYASLSEIEEGIQRLSLLIKELA
;
A
#
# COMPACT_ATOMS: atom_id res chain seq x y z
N MET A 1 -6.38 -4.45 -22.28
CA MET A 1 -7.33 -5.05 -23.22
C MET A 1 -8.48 -5.61 -22.40
N ARG A 2 -9.70 -5.10 -22.57
CA ARG A 2 -10.91 -5.70 -21.96
C ARG A 2 -10.96 -7.14 -22.46
N SER A 3 -11.01 -8.13 -21.57
CA SER A 3 -11.40 -9.48 -21.93
C SER A 3 -12.82 -9.35 -22.49
N GLU A 4 -13.00 -9.54 -23.79
CA GLU A 4 -14.35 -9.71 -24.34
C GLU A 4 -15.04 -10.79 -23.50
N GLU A 5 -16.15 -10.43 -22.88
CA GLU A 5 -16.95 -11.40 -22.14
C GLU A 5 -17.34 -12.50 -23.11
N TRP A 6 -16.80 -13.71 -22.91
CA TRP A 6 -17.10 -14.84 -23.75
C TRP A 6 -18.60 -15.08 -23.84
N ARG A 7 -19.09 -15.29 -25.06
CA ARG A 7 -20.50 -15.64 -25.33
C ARG A 7 -20.58 -16.82 -26.31
N PRO A 8 -21.56 -17.71 -26.15
CA PRO A 8 -21.72 -18.80 -27.07
C PRO A 8 -22.11 -18.28 -28.46
N ASN A 9 -21.59 -18.91 -29.50
CA ASN A 9 -21.90 -18.58 -30.89
C ASN A 9 -23.19 -19.31 -31.35
N PRO A 10 -24.31 -18.60 -31.61
CA PRO A 10 -25.54 -19.23 -32.01
C PRO A 10 -25.51 -19.82 -33.44
N HIS A 11 -24.53 -19.45 -34.26
CA HIS A 11 -24.34 -19.93 -35.63
C HIS A 11 -23.35 -21.11 -35.74
N SER A 12 -22.87 -21.62 -34.61
CA SER A 12 -21.99 -22.79 -34.58
C SER A 12 -22.79 -24.08 -34.74
N ASN A 13 -22.23 -25.08 -35.43
CA ASN A 13 -22.78 -26.45 -35.49
C ASN A 13 -22.76 -27.18 -34.14
N VAL A 14 -22.07 -26.62 -33.13
CA VAL A 14 -22.00 -27.17 -31.77
C VAL A 14 -23.15 -26.61 -30.94
N PRO A 15 -24.01 -27.46 -30.34
CA PRO A 15 -25.09 -26.99 -29.47
C PRO A 15 -24.62 -26.02 -28.37
N ILE A 16 -25.42 -24.98 -28.09
CA ILE A 16 -25.08 -23.90 -27.17
C ILE A 16 -24.68 -24.44 -25.77
N TYR A 17 -25.41 -25.42 -25.26
CA TYR A 17 -25.09 -26.02 -23.95
C TYR A 17 -23.72 -26.72 -23.93
N LYS A 18 -23.31 -27.34 -25.05
CA LYS A 18 -21.97 -27.94 -25.20
C LYS A 18 -20.87 -26.89 -25.25
N GLN A 19 -21.10 -25.75 -25.91
CA GLN A 19 -20.17 -24.62 -25.92
C GLN A 19 -20.00 -24.07 -24.51
N ILE A 20 -21.07 -23.93 -23.73
CA ILE A 20 -21.04 -23.49 -22.34
C ILE A 20 -20.32 -24.51 -21.47
N GLY A 21 -20.59 -25.81 -21.67
CA GLY A 21 -19.87 -26.89 -20.97
C GLY A 21 -18.36 -26.85 -21.24
N ALA A 22 -17.96 -26.66 -22.50
CA ALA A 22 -16.56 -26.52 -22.89
C ALA A 22 -15.90 -25.30 -22.25
N TYR A 23 -16.56 -24.15 -22.26
CA TYR A 23 -16.10 -22.92 -21.61
C TYR A 23 -15.88 -23.12 -20.10
N ILE A 24 -16.83 -23.76 -19.40
CA ILE A 24 -16.70 -24.04 -17.97
C ILE A 24 -15.54 -25.03 -17.71
N LYS A 25 -15.41 -26.06 -18.52
CA LYS A 25 -14.28 -27.02 -18.43
C LYS A 25 -12.93 -26.33 -18.63
N GLU A 26 -12.86 -25.41 -19.57
CA GLU A 26 -11.67 -24.60 -19.82
C GLU A 26 -11.29 -23.76 -18.60
N LYS A 27 -12.26 -23.02 -18.02
CA LYS A 27 -12.06 -22.23 -16.78
C LYS A 27 -11.60 -23.09 -15.60
N ILE A 28 -12.15 -24.29 -15.46
CA ILE A 28 -11.76 -25.25 -14.42
C ILE A 28 -10.35 -25.78 -14.70
N SER A 29 -10.03 -26.17 -15.93
CA SER A 29 -8.75 -26.77 -16.29
C SER A 29 -7.58 -25.79 -16.19
N TYR A 30 -7.80 -24.51 -16.50
CA TYR A 30 -6.79 -23.45 -16.30
C TYR A 30 -6.72 -22.90 -14.87
N GLY A 31 -7.51 -23.45 -13.94
CA GLY A 31 -7.52 -23.05 -12.54
C GLY A 31 -8.19 -21.71 -12.25
N GLU A 32 -8.81 -21.06 -13.24
CA GLU A 32 -9.57 -19.83 -13.03
C GLU A 32 -10.79 -20.07 -12.13
N TRP A 33 -11.39 -21.26 -12.23
CA TRP A 33 -12.44 -21.75 -11.33
C TRP A 33 -11.95 -22.99 -10.57
N PRO A 34 -11.25 -22.79 -9.45
CA PRO A 34 -10.67 -23.90 -8.70
C PRO A 34 -11.74 -24.77 -8.01
N VAL A 35 -11.34 -25.94 -7.55
CA VAL A 35 -12.21 -26.78 -6.72
C VAL A 35 -12.71 -25.97 -5.51
N GLY A 36 -14.00 -26.03 -5.24
CA GLY A 36 -14.69 -25.21 -4.25
C GLY A 36 -15.29 -23.91 -4.80
N TYR A 37 -14.91 -23.47 -6.02
CA TYR A 37 -15.46 -22.27 -6.64
C TYR A 37 -16.98 -22.41 -6.80
N ARG A 38 -17.71 -21.36 -6.40
CA ARG A 38 -19.18 -21.31 -6.51
C ARG A 38 -19.56 -20.70 -7.86
N LEU A 39 -20.15 -21.51 -8.73
CA LEU A 39 -20.68 -21.06 -10.02
C LEU A 39 -21.84 -20.08 -9.80
N PRO A 40 -22.01 -19.11 -10.71
CA PRO A 40 -23.17 -18.24 -10.69
C PRO A 40 -24.47 -19.06 -10.71
N PRO A 41 -25.54 -18.63 -9.99
CA PRO A 41 -26.84 -19.28 -10.11
C PRO A 41 -27.28 -19.37 -11.55
N GLU A 42 -27.90 -20.47 -11.98
CA GLU A 42 -28.33 -20.72 -13.36
C GLU A 42 -29.02 -19.52 -13.99
N ARG A 43 -29.93 -18.86 -13.25
CA ARG A 43 -30.68 -17.68 -13.73
C ARG A 43 -29.76 -16.47 -14.00
N THR A 44 -28.80 -16.26 -13.14
CA THR A 44 -27.82 -15.17 -13.30
C THR A 44 -26.88 -15.46 -14.46
N PHE A 45 -26.38 -16.69 -14.53
CA PHE A 45 -25.45 -17.10 -15.58
C PHE A 45 -26.10 -17.10 -16.96
N ALA A 46 -27.38 -17.54 -17.06
CA ALA A 46 -28.16 -17.44 -18.28
C ALA A 46 -28.29 -15.98 -18.77
N LYS A 47 -28.57 -15.05 -17.87
CA LYS A 47 -28.63 -13.62 -18.19
C LYS A 47 -27.28 -13.07 -18.66
N GLN A 48 -26.16 -13.45 -18.00
CA GLN A 48 -24.80 -13.03 -18.40
C GLN A 48 -24.44 -13.51 -19.82
N LEU A 49 -24.76 -14.76 -20.14
CA LEU A 49 -24.41 -15.36 -21.42
C LEU A 49 -25.45 -15.11 -22.52
N GLY A 50 -26.59 -14.48 -22.21
CA GLY A 50 -27.68 -14.20 -23.19
C GLY A 50 -28.39 -15.45 -23.67
N VAL A 51 -28.57 -16.49 -22.83
CA VAL A 51 -29.18 -17.77 -23.17
C VAL A 51 -30.37 -18.10 -22.25
N ASN A 52 -31.16 -19.14 -22.63
CA ASN A 52 -32.23 -19.62 -21.78
C ASN A 52 -31.68 -20.35 -20.53
N ARG A 53 -32.39 -20.24 -19.39
CA ARG A 53 -32.03 -20.94 -18.18
C ARG A 53 -31.93 -22.45 -18.37
N SER A 54 -32.82 -23.06 -19.16
CA SER A 54 -32.78 -24.50 -19.48
C SER A 54 -31.46 -24.91 -20.14
N THR A 55 -30.87 -24.06 -20.98
CA THR A 55 -29.56 -24.31 -21.61
C THR A 55 -28.43 -24.39 -20.60
N ILE A 56 -28.45 -23.51 -19.57
CA ILE A 56 -27.48 -23.56 -18.47
C ILE A 56 -27.73 -24.83 -17.63
N ALA A 57 -28.99 -25.15 -17.30
CA ALA A 57 -29.32 -26.34 -16.53
C ALA A 57 -28.85 -27.62 -17.22
N THR A 58 -29.02 -27.71 -18.58
CA THR A 58 -28.49 -28.85 -19.36
C THR A 58 -26.96 -28.92 -19.31
N ALA A 59 -26.26 -27.77 -19.49
CA ALA A 59 -24.79 -27.74 -19.37
C ALA A 59 -24.31 -28.14 -17.96
N PHE A 60 -24.97 -27.68 -16.91
CA PHE A 60 -24.67 -28.05 -15.56
C PHE A 60 -24.95 -29.54 -15.25
N ALA A 61 -26.05 -30.10 -15.81
CA ALA A 61 -26.37 -31.51 -15.66
C ALA A 61 -25.28 -32.41 -16.29
N GLU A 62 -24.78 -32.06 -17.48
CA GLU A 62 -23.68 -32.78 -18.12
C GLU A 62 -22.39 -32.70 -17.31
N LEU A 63 -22.01 -31.48 -16.85
CA LEU A 63 -20.81 -31.29 -16.03
C LEU A 63 -20.90 -32.01 -14.68
N ALA A 64 -22.10 -32.09 -14.09
CA ALA A 64 -22.35 -32.86 -12.87
C ALA A 64 -22.27 -34.38 -13.12
N ALA A 65 -22.80 -34.86 -14.25
CA ALA A 65 -22.65 -36.26 -14.66
C ALA A 65 -21.20 -36.65 -14.92
N GLU A 66 -20.38 -35.71 -15.38
CA GLU A 66 -18.91 -35.87 -15.53
C GLU A 66 -18.16 -35.73 -14.21
N GLY A 67 -18.83 -35.41 -13.09
CA GLY A 67 -18.20 -35.26 -11.78
C GLY A 67 -17.34 -33.99 -11.61
N LEU A 68 -17.54 -32.96 -12.44
CA LEU A 68 -16.80 -31.70 -12.35
C LEU A 68 -17.46 -30.71 -11.40
N ILE A 69 -18.78 -30.72 -11.29
CA ILE A 69 -19.53 -29.82 -10.42
C ILE A 69 -20.59 -30.57 -9.62
N GLU A 70 -21.00 -30.01 -8.48
CA GLU A 70 -22.08 -30.53 -7.64
C GLU A 70 -23.04 -29.42 -7.24
N GLY A 71 -24.35 -29.65 -7.41
CA GLY A 71 -25.40 -28.76 -6.93
C GLY A 71 -25.92 -29.20 -5.57
N ARG A 72 -25.86 -28.33 -4.55
CA ARG A 72 -26.46 -28.58 -3.22
C ARG A 72 -27.63 -27.64 -2.96
N ARG A 73 -28.78 -28.19 -2.55
CA ARG A 73 -29.96 -27.38 -2.18
C ARG A 73 -29.58 -26.33 -1.13
N GLY A 74 -29.85 -25.06 -1.40
CA GLY A 74 -29.56 -23.94 -0.50
C GLY A 74 -28.14 -23.36 -0.59
N SER A 75 -27.12 -24.10 -1.08
CA SER A 75 -25.73 -23.63 -1.17
C SER A 75 -25.21 -23.37 -2.59
N GLY A 76 -26.04 -23.69 -3.63
CA GLY A 76 -25.69 -23.46 -5.03
C GLY A 76 -24.81 -24.56 -5.63
N THR A 77 -24.33 -24.32 -6.86
CA THR A 77 -23.48 -25.25 -7.60
C THR A 77 -22.02 -24.90 -7.41
N ARG A 78 -21.18 -25.90 -7.11
CA ARG A 78 -19.74 -25.73 -6.90
C ARG A 78 -18.92 -26.66 -7.77
N VAL A 79 -17.72 -26.25 -8.13
CA VAL A 79 -16.70 -27.11 -8.73
C VAL A 79 -16.23 -28.10 -7.65
N ILE A 80 -16.32 -29.39 -7.94
CA ILE A 80 -15.89 -30.46 -7.01
C ILE A 80 -14.64 -31.19 -7.51
N ASN A 81 -14.33 -31.04 -8.78
CA ASN A 81 -13.19 -31.71 -9.38
C ASN A 81 -12.62 -30.90 -10.54
N ASN A 82 -11.39 -31.20 -10.96
CA ASN A 82 -10.84 -30.66 -12.20
C ASN A 82 -10.53 -31.83 -13.17
N THR A 83 -10.27 -31.50 -14.44
CA THR A 83 -10.01 -32.50 -15.48
C THR A 83 -8.76 -33.35 -15.19
N TRP A 84 -7.83 -32.85 -14.42
CA TRP A 84 -6.59 -33.56 -14.02
C TRP A 84 -6.86 -34.55 -12.87
N THR A 85 -7.75 -34.19 -11.92
CA THR A 85 -8.10 -35.07 -10.79
C THR A 85 -8.98 -36.24 -11.17
N LEU A 86 -9.74 -36.16 -12.26
CA LEU A 86 -10.48 -37.30 -12.80
C LEU A 86 -9.54 -38.39 -13.39
N LEU A 87 -8.34 -37.97 -13.80
CA LEU A 87 -7.28 -38.89 -14.26
C LEU A 87 -6.38 -39.42 -13.13
N ALA A 88 -6.35 -38.72 -11.98
CA ALA A 88 -5.59 -39.10 -10.80
C ALA A 88 -6.56 -39.59 -9.71
N ALA A 89 -6.45 -40.83 -9.29
CA ALA A 89 -7.32 -41.46 -8.27
C ALA A 89 -7.21 -40.86 -6.84
N ALA A 90 -6.55 -39.71 -6.66
CA ALA A 90 -6.37 -39.02 -5.38
C ALA A 90 -7.28 -37.79 -5.30
N LYS A 91 -7.95 -37.58 -4.15
CA LYS A 91 -8.68 -36.35 -3.87
C LYS A 91 -7.72 -35.16 -3.93
N PRO A 92 -8.04 -34.06 -4.65
CA PRO A 92 -7.19 -32.88 -4.64
C PRO A 92 -7.07 -32.32 -3.23
N PRO A 93 -5.95 -31.67 -2.88
CA PRO A 93 -5.81 -30.98 -1.60
C PRO A 93 -6.93 -29.96 -1.41
N ASP A 94 -7.43 -29.85 -0.19
CA ASP A 94 -8.34 -28.78 0.19
C ASP A 94 -7.55 -27.46 0.38
N TRP A 95 -7.30 -26.76 -0.73
CA TRP A 95 -6.58 -25.49 -0.70
C TRP A 95 -7.24 -24.44 0.18
N SER A 96 -8.56 -24.50 0.41
CA SER A 96 -9.26 -23.58 1.30
C SER A 96 -8.79 -23.76 2.75
N ALA A 97 -8.62 -25.02 3.19
CA ALA A 97 -8.08 -25.31 4.51
C ALA A 97 -6.63 -24.83 4.67
N TYR A 98 -5.80 -24.96 3.62
CA TYR A 98 -4.43 -24.42 3.63
C TYR A 98 -4.40 -22.89 3.70
N VAL A 99 -5.26 -22.21 2.92
CA VAL A 99 -5.37 -20.75 2.94
C VAL A 99 -5.83 -20.25 4.32
N GLU A 100 -6.81 -20.93 4.94
CA GLU A 100 -7.31 -20.58 6.28
C GLU A 100 -6.27 -20.84 7.38
N ALA A 101 -5.46 -21.88 7.24
CA ALA A 101 -4.40 -22.24 8.20
C ALA A 101 -3.15 -21.35 8.05
N GLY A 102 -3.01 -20.59 6.96
CA GLY A 102 -1.86 -19.72 6.71
C GLY A 102 -1.71 -18.62 7.77
N ILE A 103 -0.46 -18.32 8.14
CA ILE A 103 -0.16 -17.25 9.12
C ILE A 103 -0.51 -15.85 8.61
N HIS A 104 -0.46 -15.63 7.30
CA HIS A 104 -0.82 -14.36 6.68
C HIS A 104 -2.34 -14.24 6.56
N ARG A 105 -2.91 -13.39 7.40
CA ARG A 105 -4.35 -13.08 7.31
C ARG A 105 -4.63 -12.16 6.13
N PRO A 106 -5.80 -12.29 5.48
CA PRO A 106 -6.17 -11.39 4.40
C PRO A 106 -6.22 -9.94 4.89
N ASN A 107 -5.96 -8.99 3.99
CA ASN A 107 -6.14 -7.58 4.27
C ASN A 107 -7.58 -7.27 4.69
N LEU A 108 -7.79 -6.13 5.34
CA LEU A 108 -9.13 -5.63 5.64
C LEU A 108 -9.96 -5.58 4.35
N SER A 109 -11.22 -6.00 4.42
CA SER A 109 -12.12 -6.04 3.26
C SER A 109 -12.24 -4.68 2.56
N MET A 110 -12.22 -3.59 3.33
CA MET A 110 -12.22 -2.23 2.81
C MET A 110 -10.96 -1.95 1.96
N ILE A 111 -9.79 -2.36 2.43
CA ILE A 111 -8.53 -2.19 1.68
C ILE A 111 -8.53 -3.03 0.40
N GLN A 112 -9.04 -4.26 0.45
CA GLN A 112 -9.18 -5.09 -0.75
C GLN A 112 -10.09 -4.43 -1.79
N ARG A 113 -11.16 -3.77 -1.33
CA ARG A 113 -12.06 -3.01 -2.22
C ARG A 113 -11.35 -1.79 -2.80
N ILE A 114 -10.68 -0.98 -1.97
CA ILE A 114 -9.91 0.19 -2.44
C ILE A 114 -8.92 -0.24 -3.52
N ASN A 115 -8.09 -1.26 -3.25
CA ASN A 115 -7.09 -1.74 -4.20
C ASN A 115 -7.69 -2.26 -5.52
N ARG A 116 -8.92 -2.78 -5.50
CA ARG A 116 -9.62 -3.22 -6.71
C ARG A 116 -10.15 -2.03 -7.49
N GLU A 117 -10.82 -1.12 -6.80
CA GLU A 117 -11.49 0.03 -7.41
C GLU A 117 -10.51 1.09 -7.93
N GLU A 118 -9.26 1.12 -7.42
CA GLU A 118 -8.21 2.00 -7.97
C GLU A 118 -7.96 1.80 -9.47
N PHE A 119 -8.26 0.64 -10.02
CA PHE A 119 -8.09 0.34 -11.45
C PHE A 119 -9.38 0.51 -12.27
N THR A 120 -10.47 0.98 -11.66
CA THR A 120 -11.72 1.26 -12.36
C THR A 120 -11.58 2.50 -13.23
N PRO A 121 -11.81 2.40 -14.57
CA PRO A 121 -11.68 3.56 -15.44
C PRO A 121 -12.65 4.68 -15.07
N GLY A 122 -12.16 5.93 -15.04
CA GLY A 122 -12.96 7.12 -14.80
C GLY A 122 -13.36 7.36 -13.34
N ILE A 123 -12.81 6.58 -12.38
CA ILE A 123 -13.02 6.85 -10.96
C ILE A 123 -12.11 7.99 -10.48
N ILE A 124 -12.66 8.96 -9.77
CA ILE A 124 -11.93 10.05 -9.13
C ILE A 124 -11.30 9.52 -7.84
N ARG A 125 -9.97 9.48 -7.78
CA ARG A 125 -9.22 8.92 -6.65
C ARG A 125 -8.84 10.00 -5.65
N LEU A 126 -9.72 10.29 -4.70
CA LEU A 126 -9.47 11.31 -3.67
C LEU A 126 -8.57 10.83 -2.51
N GLY A 127 -8.28 9.54 -2.42
CA GLY A 127 -7.49 8.99 -1.31
C GLY A 127 -6.16 8.32 -1.71
N THR A 128 -5.84 8.22 -3.01
CA THR A 128 -4.67 7.47 -3.50
C THR A 128 -3.34 8.12 -3.10
N GLY A 129 -2.45 7.33 -2.53
CA GLY A 129 -1.16 7.77 -1.99
C GLY A 129 -0.01 7.67 -2.99
N GLU A 130 -0.21 8.13 -4.22
CA GLU A 130 0.77 8.17 -5.31
C GLU A 130 0.75 9.54 -5.97
N ILE A 131 1.85 9.90 -6.65
CA ILE A 131 1.87 11.07 -7.55
C ILE A 131 1.06 10.76 -8.82
N ALA A 132 0.41 11.79 -9.36
CA ALA A 132 -0.35 11.66 -10.58
C ALA A 132 0.54 11.27 -11.78
N PRO A 133 -0.02 10.52 -12.77
CA PRO A 133 0.75 10.14 -13.97
C PRO A 133 1.33 11.32 -14.76
N ASP A 134 0.66 12.48 -14.74
CA ASP A 134 1.13 13.72 -15.39
C ASP A 134 2.31 14.40 -14.67
N MET A 135 2.59 14.01 -13.43
CA MET A 135 3.75 14.45 -12.67
C MET A 135 4.99 13.56 -12.90
N PHE A 136 4.84 12.44 -13.61
CA PHE A 136 5.97 11.55 -13.87
C PHE A 136 6.97 12.20 -14.84
N PRO A 137 8.28 12.25 -14.50
CA PRO A 137 9.29 12.96 -15.26
C PRO A 137 9.76 12.16 -16.49
N THR A 138 8.88 11.96 -17.48
CA THR A 138 9.10 11.07 -18.63
C THR A 138 10.40 11.35 -19.37
N GLN A 139 10.70 12.61 -19.68
CA GLN A 139 11.92 12.99 -20.44
C GLN A 139 13.19 12.74 -19.60
N MET A 140 13.16 13.09 -18.31
CA MET A 140 14.29 12.82 -17.43
C MET A 140 14.51 11.32 -17.26
N MET A 141 13.43 10.54 -17.11
CA MET A 141 13.51 9.08 -17.02
C MET A 141 14.10 8.45 -18.28
N GLN A 142 13.74 8.94 -19.48
CA GLN A 142 14.32 8.48 -20.74
C GLN A 142 15.84 8.76 -20.78
N ARG A 143 16.29 9.92 -20.33
CA ARG A 143 17.72 10.25 -20.24
C ARG A 143 18.44 9.32 -19.27
N VAL A 144 17.90 9.13 -18.08
CA VAL A 144 18.46 8.23 -17.05
C VAL A 144 18.55 6.79 -17.57
N LEU A 145 17.48 6.26 -18.19
CA LEU A 145 17.48 4.92 -18.73
C LEU A 145 18.48 4.73 -19.87
N THR A 146 18.64 5.75 -20.73
CA THR A 146 19.65 5.74 -21.80
C THR A 146 21.06 5.67 -21.21
N GLN A 147 21.36 6.51 -20.22
CA GLN A 147 22.66 6.50 -19.53
C GLN A 147 22.88 5.17 -18.81
N THR A 148 21.88 4.71 -18.05
CA THR A 148 21.93 3.40 -17.36
C THR A 148 22.29 2.26 -18.35
N ALA A 149 21.67 2.24 -19.54
CA ALA A 149 21.93 1.21 -20.54
C ALA A 149 23.37 1.23 -21.07
N THR A 150 24.06 2.37 -21.06
CA THR A 150 25.48 2.46 -21.48
C THR A 150 26.45 2.03 -20.39
N GLU A 151 26.07 2.15 -19.12
CA GLU A 151 26.93 1.85 -17.97
C GLU A 151 26.73 0.43 -17.42
N LEU A 152 25.59 -0.20 -17.71
CA LEU A 152 25.23 -1.50 -17.16
C LEU A 152 26.12 -2.61 -17.73
N PRO A 153 27.02 -3.21 -16.93
CA PRO A 153 28.00 -4.15 -17.44
C PRO A 153 27.41 -5.55 -17.73
N ALA A 154 26.37 -5.93 -16.96
CA ALA A 154 25.67 -7.22 -17.08
C ALA A 154 24.38 -7.19 -16.29
N PHE A 155 23.44 -8.11 -16.62
CA PHE A 155 22.22 -8.34 -15.86
C PHE A 155 22.39 -9.50 -14.87
N GLY A 156 23.33 -9.35 -13.91
CA GLY A 156 23.57 -10.33 -12.84
C GLY A 156 22.85 -9.95 -11.55
N TYR A 157 23.02 -10.80 -10.54
CA TYR A 157 22.64 -10.45 -9.18
C TYR A 157 23.61 -9.42 -8.59
N GLU A 158 23.08 -8.50 -7.80
CA GLU A 158 23.88 -7.55 -7.04
C GLU A 158 24.27 -8.15 -5.66
N GLU A 159 25.12 -7.44 -4.93
CA GLU A 159 25.47 -7.82 -3.56
C GLU A 159 24.21 -7.95 -2.68
N PRO A 160 24.23 -8.77 -1.61
CA PRO A 160 23.09 -8.93 -0.69
C PRO A 160 22.51 -7.62 -0.15
N GLN A 161 23.38 -6.65 0.12
CA GLN A 161 22.98 -5.31 0.57
C GLN A 161 22.49 -4.41 -0.57
N GLY A 162 22.63 -4.82 -1.82
CA GLY A 162 22.34 -4.07 -3.03
C GLY A 162 23.59 -3.45 -3.65
N LEU A 163 23.45 -2.90 -4.85
CA LEU A 163 24.49 -2.30 -5.66
C LEU A 163 25.35 -1.31 -4.84
N TYR A 164 26.67 -1.54 -4.78
CA TYR A 164 27.58 -0.71 -4.01
C TYR A 164 27.48 0.77 -4.39
N GLY A 165 27.52 1.10 -5.69
CA GLY A 165 27.42 2.47 -6.16
C GLY A 165 26.09 3.15 -5.83
N LEU A 166 24.98 2.40 -5.71
CA LEU A 166 23.71 2.94 -5.23
C LEU A 166 23.79 3.23 -3.73
N ARG A 167 24.35 2.33 -2.92
CA ARG A 167 24.53 2.55 -1.48
C ARG A 167 25.41 3.78 -1.20
N GLU A 168 26.47 3.97 -2.00
CA GLU A 168 27.32 5.15 -1.94
C GLU A 168 26.53 6.43 -2.29
N ALA A 169 25.76 6.43 -3.38
CA ALA A 169 24.90 7.54 -3.78
C ALA A 169 23.83 7.86 -2.72
N ILE A 170 23.21 6.84 -2.12
CA ILE A 170 22.26 7.03 -1.01
C ILE A 170 22.96 7.67 0.19
N GLY A 171 24.18 7.23 0.55
CA GLY A 171 24.96 7.82 1.64
C GLY A 171 25.23 9.30 1.42
N GLN A 172 25.61 9.68 0.21
CA GLN A 172 25.81 11.10 -0.19
C GLN A 172 24.49 11.88 -0.15
N TYR A 173 23.42 11.32 -0.67
CA TYR A 173 22.11 11.94 -0.67
C TYR A 173 21.59 12.23 0.74
N VAL A 174 21.63 11.26 1.65
CA VAL A 174 21.11 11.45 3.02
C VAL A 174 22.01 12.32 3.89
N ALA A 175 23.27 12.55 3.48
CA ALA A 175 24.17 13.48 4.16
C ALA A 175 23.62 14.93 4.12
N SER A 176 22.84 15.29 3.10
CA SER A 176 22.15 16.58 3.00
C SER A 176 21.11 16.78 4.12
N PHE A 177 20.60 15.71 4.72
CA PHE A 177 19.69 15.72 5.88
C PHE A 177 20.41 15.58 7.22
N GLY A 178 21.75 15.56 7.21
CA GLY A 178 22.59 15.36 8.40
C GLY A 178 22.79 13.89 8.79
N ILE A 179 22.34 12.94 7.99
CA ILE A 179 22.53 11.50 8.26
C ILE A 179 23.88 11.05 7.72
N GLN A 180 24.78 10.61 8.61
CA GLN A 180 26.07 10.02 8.24
C GLN A 180 25.91 8.50 8.08
N ALA A 181 26.03 7.99 6.86
CA ALA A 181 25.86 6.57 6.57
C ALA A 181 26.93 6.06 5.59
N ALA A 182 27.76 5.13 6.06
CA ALA A 182 28.65 4.40 5.17
C ALA A 182 27.88 3.36 4.34
N PRO A 183 28.36 2.95 3.14
CA PRO A 183 27.69 1.93 2.31
C PRO A 183 27.41 0.62 3.05
N SER A 184 28.23 0.25 4.04
CA SER A 184 28.02 -0.93 4.92
C SER A 184 26.85 -0.81 5.89
N SER A 185 26.37 0.42 6.13
CA SER A 185 25.23 0.72 6.99
C SER A 185 23.92 0.90 6.20
N ILE A 186 23.92 0.57 4.91
CA ILE A 186 22.77 0.77 4.00
C ILE A 186 22.38 -0.56 3.38
N LEU A 187 21.08 -0.89 3.41
CA LEU A 187 20.47 -2.01 2.71
C LEU A 187 19.46 -1.49 1.70
N VAL A 188 19.64 -1.82 0.44
CA VAL A 188 18.65 -1.55 -0.61
C VAL A 188 17.53 -2.59 -0.55
N VAL A 189 16.29 -2.12 -0.62
CA VAL A 189 15.07 -2.94 -0.53
C VAL A 189 14.08 -2.59 -1.64
N SER A 190 13.14 -3.51 -1.90
CA SER A 190 12.08 -3.32 -2.90
C SER A 190 10.93 -2.44 -2.37
N GLY A 191 11.28 -1.24 -1.89
CA GLY A 191 10.38 -0.25 -1.28
C GLY A 191 10.26 -0.43 0.24
N ALA A 192 9.74 0.60 0.92
CA ALA A 192 9.65 0.67 2.38
C ALA A 192 8.87 -0.52 3.01
N LEU A 193 7.87 -1.06 2.33
CA LEU A 193 7.11 -2.21 2.86
C LEU A 193 7.97 -3.46 3.02
N GLN A 194 8.94 -3.71 2.13
CA GLN A 194 9.90 -4.80 2.30
C GLN A 194 10.83 -4.51 3.48
N ALA A 195 11.25 -3.26 3.70
CA ALA A 195 12.02 -2.89 4.89
C ALA A 195 11.28 -3.28 6.17
N LEU A 196 10.01 -2.89 6.29
CA LEU A 196 9.17 -3.23 7.44
C LEU A 196 9.00 -4.75 7.61
N HIS A 197 8.83 -5.48 6.50
CA HIS A 197 8.75 -6.94 6.54
C HIS A 197 10.04 -7.58 7.05
N LEU A 198 11.19 -7.20 6.50
CA LEU A 198 12.49 -7.74 6.93
C LEU A 198 12.77 -7.45 8.41
N ILE A 199 12.45 -6.24 8.89
CA ILE A 199 12.58 -5.88 10.30
C ILE A 199 11.65 -6.75 11.16
N SER A 200 10.40 -6.95 10.73
CA SER A 200 9.43 -7.73 11.49
C SER A 200 9.87 -9.18 11.67
N VAL A 201 10.33 -9.84 10.60
CA VAL A 201 10.73 -11.25 10.67
C VAL A 201 12.16 -11.47 11.16
N GLY A 202 13.03 -10.45 11.06
CA GLY A 202 14.47 -10.59 11.30
C GLY A 202 14.96 -10.08 12.63
N LEU A 203 14.30 -9.12 13.24
CA LEU A 203 14.79 -8.43 14.43
C LEU A 203 13.88 -8.54 15.65
N LEU A 204 12.61 -8.87 15.46
CA LEU A 204 11.65 -8.90 16.55
C LEU A 204 11.25 -10.34 16.90
N PRO A 205 11.15 -10.65 18.21
CA PRO A 205 10.60 -11.94 18.64
C PRO A 205 9.11 -12.01 18.33
N GLN A 206 8.57 -13.24 18.22
CA GLN A 206 7.14 -13.45 18.15
C GLN A 206 6.43 -12.81 19.35
N GLU A 207 5.20 -12.34 19.12
CA GLU A 207 4.38 -11.64 20.12
C GLU A 207 4.93 -10.28 20.60
N ALA A 208 6.04 -9.80 20.00
CA ALA A 208 6.55 -8.46 20.31
C ALA A 208 5.46 -7.40 20.12
N ALA A 209 5.47 -6.39 20.97
CA ALA A 209 4.61 -5.23 20.81
C ALA A 209 5.38 -4.10 20.13
N VAL A 210 4.75 -3.52 19.10
CA VAL A 210 5.24 -2.36 18.36
C VAL A 210 4.39 -1.16 18.77
N LEU A 211 5.02 -0.15 19.40
CA LEU A 211 4.37 1.13 19.68
C LEU A 211 4.26 1.94 18.40
N LEU A 212 3.15 2.62 18.21
CA LEU A 212 2.93 3.55 17.10
C LEU A 212 1.87 4.57 17.49
N GLU A 213 1.94 5.75 16.89
CA GLU A 213 0.89 6.76 17.02
C GLU A 213 -0.40 6.26 16.37
N LYS A 214 -1.56 6.63 16.90
CA LYS A 214 -2.86 6.35 16.32
C LYS A 214 -3.56 7.66 15.92
N PRO A 215 -4.11 7.72 14.69
CA PRO A 215 -4.11 6.71 13.63
C PRO A 215 -2.74 6.46 13.01
N SER A 216 -2.56 5.37 12.25
CA SER A 216 -1.28 5.07 11.60
C SER A 216 -1.45 4.22 10.33
N TYR A 217 -0.51 4.41 9.39
CA TYR A 217 -0.36 3.58 8.20
C TYR A 217 -0.26 2.08 8.50
N LEU A 218 0.40 1.69 9.59
CA LEU A 218 0.58 0.28 9.94
C LEU A 218 -0.72 -0.48 10.24
N TYR A 219 -1.82 0.20 10.55
CA TYR A 219 -3.12 -0.46 10.65
C TYR A 219 -3.67 -0.84 9.28
N SER A 220 -3.31 -0.10 8.22
CA SER A 220 -3.73 -0.38 6.85
C SER A 220 -2.91 -1.49 6.16
N VAL A 221 -1.74 -1.83 6.71
CA VAL A 221 -0.88 -2.93 6.23
C VAL A 221 -0.57 -3.88 7.37
N ARG A 222 -0.77 -5.17 7.16
CA ARG A 222 -0.65 -6.17 8.24
C ARG A 222 0.74 -6.79 8.35
N VAL A 223 1.79 -6.05 7.99
CA VAL A 223 3.14 -6.60 7.91
C VAL A 223 3.65 -7.13 9.26
N PHE A 224 3.45 -6.39 10.35
CA PHE A 224 3.84 -6.82 11.69
C PHE A 224 2.89 -7.88 12.27
N GLN A 225 1.58 -7.71 12.08
CA GLN A 225 0.60 -8.68 12.57
C GLN A 225 0.74 -10.04 11.88
N SER A 226 1.07 -10.06 10.58
CA SER A 226 1.35 -11.30 9.83
C SER A 226 2.63 -11.99 10.30
N ALA A 227 3.55 -11.25 10.88
CA ALA A 227 4.74 -11.80 11.53
C ALA A 227 4.51 -12.16 13.01
N GLY A 228 3.26 -12.15 13.48
CA GLY A 228 2.90 -12.56 14.85
C GLY A 228 3.04 -11.45 15.91
N MET A 229 3.19 -10.19 15.52
CA MET A 229 3.36 -9.07 16.45
C MET A 229 2.06 -8.35 16.75
N ARG A 230 2.05 -7.61 17.86
CA ARG A 230 0.94 -6.78 18.30
C ARG A 230 1.25 -5.31 18.06
N LEU A 231 0.27 -4.57 17.55
CA LEU A 231 0.35 -3.11 17.47
C LEU A 231 -0.23 -2.49 18.75
N ALA A 232 0.50 -1.57 19.36
CA ALA A 232 0.10 -0.85 20.56
C ALA A 232 0.02 0.65 20.23
N GLY A 233 -1.20 1.14 19.95
CA GLY A 233 -1.46 2.52 19.60
C GLY A 233 -1.34 3.45 20.81
N ILE A 234 -0.61 4.55 20.62
CA ILE A 234 -0.49 5.66 21.57
C ILE A 234 -1.07 6.95 20.94
N PRO A 235 -1.45 7.95 21.74
CA PRO A 235 -1.82 9.26 21.23
C PRO A 235 -0.72 9.89 20.37
N GLU A 236 -1.09 10.80 19.47
CA GLU A 236 -0.13 11.61 18.71
C GLU A 236 0.80 12.37 19.66
N MET A 237 2.11 12.22 19.46
CA MET A 237 3.12 12.68 20.43
C MET A 237 3.20 14.20 20.55
N ASP A 238 2.93 14.96 19.47
CA ASP A 238 2.89 16.43 19.55
C ASP A 238 1.68 16.97 20.32
N ASN A 239 0.64 16.18 20.53
CA ASN A 239 -0.56 16.57 21.27
C ASN A 239 -0.46 16.22 22.78
N VAL A 240 0.69 15.75 23.25
CA VAL A 240 0.90 15.31 24.64
C VAL A 240 1.90 16.23 25.34
N ALA A 241 1.55 16.76 26.51
CA ALA A 241 2.40 17.66 27.27
C ALA A 241 3.71 16.99 27.74
N ASP A 242 3.70 15.69 27.98
CA ASP A 242 4.87 14.92 28.44
C ASP A 242 5.01 13.62 27.63
N VAL A 243 5.73 13.72 26.52
CA VAL A 243 6.07 12.59 25.65
C VAL A 243 6.90 11.54 26.38
N SER A 244 7.76 11.97 27.31
CA SER A 244 8.65 11.07 28.05
C SER A 244 7.86 10.13 28.95
N SER A 245 6.95 10.67 29.73
CA SER A 245 6.06 9.86 30.56
C SER A 245 5.15 8.94 29.72
N LEU A 246 4.63 9.43 28.60
CA LEU A 246 3.80 8.64 27.68
C LEU A 246 4.56 7.42 27.16
N LEU A 247 5.75 7.60 26.61
CA LEU A 247 6.56 6.52 26.02
C LEU A 247 7.03 5.52 27.08
N SER A 248 7.57 6.00 28.20
CA SER A 248 8.04 5.13 29.30
C SER A 248 6.88 4.31 29.91
N TYR A 249 5.72 4.93 30.11
CA TYR A 249 4.51 4.22 30.55
C TYR A 249 4.07 3.18 29.53
N SER A 250 3.95 3.57 28.26
CA SER A 250 3.46 2.69 27.19
C SER A 250 4.40 1.51 26.95
N ARG A 251 5.73 1.74 27.00
CA ARG A 251 6.72 0.67 26.91
C ARG A 251 6.49 -0.39 28.00
N ARG A 252 6.37 0.03 29.26
CA ARG A 252 6.13 -0.89 30.38
C ARG A 252 4.77 -1.57 30.28
N LYS A 253 3.72 -0.82 29.99
CA LYS A 253 2.33 -1.31 29.90
C LYS A 253 2.17 -2.40 28.85
N TYR A 254 2.76 -2.19 27.67
CA TYR A 254 2.57 -3.10 26.53
C TYR A 254 3.73 -4.09 26.34
N GLY A 255 4.82 -3.97 27.11
CA GLY A 255 6.04 -4.76 26.90
C GLY A 255 6.66 -4.45 25.54
N ALA A 256 6.67 -3.17 25.12
CA ALA A 256 7.03 -2.80 23.77
C ALA A 256 8.51 -3.04 23.46
N SER A 257 8.76 -3.63 22.29
CA SER A 257 10.09 -3.96 21.78
C SER A 257 10.61 -2.95 20.77
N LEU A 258 9.73 -2.08 20.21
CA LEU A 258 10.06 -1.15 19.14
C LEU A 258 9.06 0.01 19.12
N LEU A 259 9.51 1.21 18.74
CA LEU A 259 8.68 2.34 18.34
C LEU A 259 8.71 2.48 16.80
N TYR A 260 7.56 2.54 16.15
CA TYR A 260 7.43 2.95 14.76
C TYR A 260 6.82 4.35 14.69
N THR A 261 7.42 5.24 13.93
CA THR A 261 6.89 6.60 13.73
C THR A 261 7.16 7.12 12.32
N ILE A 262 6.28 8.02 11.84
CA ILE A 262 6.43 8.81 10.62
C ILE A 262 6.50 10.27 11.05
N PRO A 263 7.69 10.80 11.41
CA PRO A 263 7.80 12.14 11.97
C PRO A 263 7.52 13.25 10.96
N THR A 264 7.69 12.95 9.65
CA THR A 264 7.60 13.95 8.59
C THR A 264 6.42 13.63 7.68
N PHE A 265 5.42 14.52 7.65
CA PHE A 265 4.20 14.43 6.83
C PHE A 265 3.47 13.10 7.03
N HIS A 266 3.13 12.84 8.27
CA HIS A 266 2.57 11.59 8.79
C HIS A 266 1.42 11.04 7.93
N ASN A 267 1.44 9.74 7.64
CA ASN A 267 0.35 9.03 7.01
C ASN A 267 -0.51 8.32 8.08
N PRO A 268 -1.79 8.73 8.29
CA PRO A 268 -2.66 9.45 7.34
C PRO A 268 -2.83 10.96 7.59
N THR A 269 -2.31 11.53 8.67
CA THR A 269 -2.75 12.85 9.19
C THR A 269 -2.10 14.06 8.49
N GLY A 270 -1.04 13.86 7.70
CA GLY A 270 -0.28 14.95 7.07
C GLY A 270 0.55 15.79 8.07
N ARG A 271 0.58 15.42 9.34
CA ARG A 271 1.24 16.15 10.42
C ARG A 271 2.76 16.13 10.28
N LEU A 272 3.38 17.23 10.64
CA LEU A 272 4.83 17.36 10.81
C LEU A 272 5.17 17.37 12.32
N MET A 273 5.98 16.42 12.78
CA MET A 273 6.43 16.36 14.17
C MET A 273 7.42 17.49 14.45
N SER A 274 7.18 18.24 15.51
CA SER A 274 8.00 19.37 15.91
C SER A 274 9.44 18.95 16.27
N GLU A 275 10.38 19.89 16.13
CA GLU A 275 11.78 19.69 16.50
C GLU A 275 11.94 19.34 18.00
N GLU A 276 11.11 19.94 18.85
CA GLU A 276 11.10 19.67 20.29
C GLU A 276 10.65 18.24 20.57
N THR A 277 9.53 17.81 19.95
CA THR A 277 9.00 16.46 20.10
C THR A 277 10.00 15.42 19.59
N ARG A 278 10.67 15.66 18.45
CA ARG A 278 11.73 14.77 17.93
C ARG A 278 12.85 14.56 18.94
N ARG A 279 13.33 15.63 19.58
CA ARG A 279 14.38 15.53 20.61
C ARG A 279 13.91 14.75 21.84
N ASN A 280 12.70 15.02 22.31
CA ASN A 280 12.13 14.34 23.47
C ASN A 280 11.93 12.84 23.19
N VAL A 281 11.37 12.48 22.03
CA VAL A 281 11.19 11.08 21.61
C VAL A 281 12.51 10.34 21.57
N LEU A 282 13.53 10.90 20.92
CA LEU A 282 14.83 10.25 20.82
C LEU A 282 15.48 10.09 22.20
N GLY A 283 15.47 11.14 23.03
CA GLY A 283 16.03 11.09 24.39
C GLY A 283 15.41 10.01 25.27
N VAL A 284 14.09 9.84 25.22
CA VAL A 284 13.40 8.77 25.96
C VAL A 284 13.75 7.41 25.38
N CYS A 285 13.74 7.27 24.06
CA CYS A 285 14.08 6.00 23.42
C CYS A 285 15.52 5.57 23.76
N GLU A 286 16.48 6.51 23.88
CA GLU A 286 17.83 6.24 24.33
C GLU A 286 17.87 5.78 25.79
N GLN A 287 17.20 6.50 26.70
CA GLN A 287 17.13 6.14 28.13
C GLN A 287 16.51 4.75 28.35
N GLU A 288 15.44 4.48 27.64
CA GLU A 288 14.70 3.23 27.74
C GLU A 288 15.29 2.11 26.87
N ARG A 289 16.31 2.38 26.06
CA ARG A 289 16.88 1.46 25.06
C ARG A 289 15.78 0.88 24.14
N LEU A 290 14.86 1.72 23.70
CA LEU A 290 13.76 1.34 22.81
C LEU A 290 14.15 1.65 21.36
N PRO A 291 14.39 0.64 20.50
CA PRO A 291 14.68 0.86 19.09
C PRO A 291 13.56 1.62 18.40
N VAL A 292 13.91 2.41 17.39
CA VAL A 292 12.98 3.21 16.61
C VAL A 292 13.07 2.85 15.14
N ILE A 293 11.93 2.65 14.48
CA ILE A 293 11.82 2.73 13.03
C ILE A 293 11.33 4.13 12.70
N GLU A 294 12.15 4.89 11.99
CA GLU A 294 11.77 6.15 11.38
C GLU A 294 11.44 5.93 9.92
N ASP A 295 10.16 6.03 9.57
CA ASP A 295 9.66 5.90 8.19
C ASP A 295 9.53 7.30 7.58
N ASP A 296 10.50 7.66 6.73
CA ASP A 296 10.66 9.02 6.18
C ASP A 296 10.50 9.07 4.65
N VAL A 297 9.50 8.35 4.13
CA VAL A 297 9.23 8.28 2.68
C VAL A 297 8.62 9.55 2.10
N TYR A 298 8.23 10.52 2.93
CA TYR A 298 7.65 11.80 2.52
C TYR A 298 8.55 13.00 2.77
N GLY A 299 9.71 12.84 3.41
CA GLY A 299 10.57 13.92 3.90
C GLY A 299 10.91 15.00 2.86
N GLU A 300 11.11 14.59 1.60
CA GLU A 300 11.40 15.50 0.49
C GLU A 300 10.18 16.23 -0.08
N LEU A 301 8.98 15.90 0.35
CA LEU A 301 7.74 16.46 -0.19
C LEU A 301 7.21 17.64 0.65
N TRP A 302 8.14 18.46 1.17
CA TRP A 302 7.79 19.70 1.84
C TRP A 302 7.32 20.76 0.83
N LEU A 303 6.34 21.57 1.23
CA LEU A 303 5.72 22.55 0.34
C LEU A 303 5.98 23.99 0.75
N ASP A 304 6.11 24.24 2.03
CA ASP A 304 6.33 25.58 2.53
C ASP A 304 7.78 25.76 2.97
N GLU A 305 8.23 25.04 4.00
CA GLU A 305 9.58 25.08 4.52
C GLU A 305 10.18 23.67 4.67
N PRO A 306 11.50 23.49 4.59
CA PRO A 306 12.13 22.21 4.87
C PRO A 306 11.78 21.72 6.28
N PRO A 307 11.48 20.42 6.46
CA PRO A 307 11.14 19.86 7.77
C PRO A 307 12.35 19.84 8.70
N PRO A 308 12.15 19.70 10.02
CA PRO A 308 13.23 19.41 10.95
C PRO A 308 14.01 18.16 10.53
N VAL A 309 15.31 18.13 10.85
CA VAL A 309 16.16 16.97 10.51
C VAL A 309 15.61 15.67 11.07
N PRO A 310 15.79 14.54 10.36
CA PRO A 310 15.33 13.23 10.82
C PRO A 310 15.88 12.85 12.21
N LEU A 311 15.17 11.97 12.93
CA LEU A 311 15.66 11.39 14.19
C LEU A 311 17.01 10.72 13.97
N LYS A 312 17.18 10.03 12.85
CA LYS A 312 18.42 9.35 12.47
C LYS A 312 19.62 10.29 12.41
N ALA A 313 19.45 11.53 11.99
CA ALA A 313 20.52 12.52 11.93
C ALA A 313 21.09 12.86 13.32
N ARG A 314 20.29 12.65 14.39
CA ARG A 314 20.67 12.90 15.79
C ARG A 314 21.04 11.63 16.56
N ASP A 315 20.80 10.47 15.97
CA ASP A 315 21.05 9.17 16.59
C ASP A 315 22.55 8.89 16.70
N LYS A 316 23.10 9.00 17.91
CA LYS A 316 24.51 8.69 18.23
C LYS A 316 24.68 7.28 18.77
N SER A 317 23.60 6.62 19.15
CA SER A 317 23.59 5.31 19.80
C SER A 317 23.30 4.15 18.88
N GLY A 318 22.98 4.40 17.60
CA GLY A 318 22.61 3.37 16.63
C GLY A 318 21.22 2.78 16.88
N LEU A 319 20.35 3.55 17.52
CA LEU A 319 19.01 3.12 17.94
C LEU A 319 17.99 3.21 16.82
N VAL A 320 18.19 4.14 15.87
CA VAL A 320 17.22 4.43 14.82
C VAL A 320 17.54 3.64 13.56
N LEU A 321 16.56 2.87 13.07
CA LEU A 321 16.51 2.32 11.73
C LEU A 321 15.72 3.29 10.85
N TYR A 322 16.42 4.00 9.97
CA TYR A 322 15.81 4.95 9.05
C TYR A 322 15.38 4.25 7.76
N ILE A 323 14.17 4.50 7.32
CA ILE A 323 13.62 3.97 6.07
C ILE A 323 13.36 5.12 5.11
N GLY A 324 13.99 5.06 3.93
CA GLY A 324 13.74 5.96 2.81
C GLY A 324 13.25 5.21 1.58
N SER A 325 12.65 5.92 0.63
CA SER A 325 12.15 5.32 -0.61
C SER A 325 11.95 6.35 -1.71
N LEU A 326 12.19 5.96 -2.96
CA LEU A 326 11.85 6.74 -4.16
C LEU A 326 10.38 6.59 -4.59
N SER A 327 9.60 5.74 -3.92
CA SER A 327 8.22 5.41 -4.33
C SER A 327 7.25 6.59 -4.26
N LYS A 328 7.50 7.58 -3.38
CA LYS A 328 6.62 8.73 -3.19
C LYS A 328 7.14 9.99 -3.88
N THR A 329 8.43 10.05 -4.08
CA THR A 329 9.12 11.22 -4.63
C THR A 329 9.40 11.13 -6.12
N LEU A 330 9.51 9.90 -6.67
CA LEU A 330 9.86 9.69 -8.07
C LEU A 330 8.90 8.71 -8.76
N SER A 331 8.92 7.44 -8.38
CA SER A 331 8.07 6.42 -9.02
C SER A 331 7.90 5.19 -8.14
N PRO A 332 6.66 4.78 -7.85
CA PRO A 332 6.41 3.52 -7.14
C PRO A 332 6.84 2.31 -7.98
N GLY A 333 6.85 2.41 -9.32
CA GLY A 333 7.22 1.33 -10.24
C GLY A 333 8.69 0.93 -10.19
N LEU A 334 9.60 1.80 -9.75
CA LEU A 334 11.02 1.48 -9.58
C LEU A 334 11.27 0.46 -8.48
N ARG A 335 10.38 0.39 -7.48
CA ARG A 335 10.54 -0.53 -6.34
C ARG A 335 11.88 -0.37 -5.61
N ILE A 336 12.34 0.85 -5.39
CA ILE A 336 13.58 1.16 -4.65
C ILE A 336 13.27 1.89 -3.35
N GLY A 337 13.81 1.37 -2.27
CA GLY A 337 13.90 1.97 -0.95
C GLY A 337 15.18 1.50 -0.26
N TRP A 338 15.41 1.98 0.95
CA TRP A 338 16.59 1.61 1.74
C TRP A 338 16.31 1.63 3.23
N ILE A 339 17.12 0.85 3.97
CA ILE A 339 17.23 0.91 5.42
C ILE A 339 18.63 1.42 5.77
N ILE A 340 18.71 2.37 6.70
CA ILE A 340 19.98 2.84 7.27
C ILE A 340 20.00 2.50 8.76
N GLY A 341 21.03 1.77 9.19
CA GLY A 341 21.18 1.34 10.57
C GLY A 341 22.59 0.85 10.90
N PRO A 342 22.82 0.31 12.10
CA PRO A 342 24.11 -0.30 12.46
C PRO A 342 24.49 -1.42 11.49
N ALA A 343 25.76 -1.45 11.06
CA ALA A 343 26.22 -2.41 10.05
C ALA A 343 25.90 -3.89 10.39
N PRO A 344 26.00 -4.37 11.65
CA PRO A 344 25.61 -5.74 11.98
C PRO A 344 24.11 -6.03 11.77
N VAL A 345 23.25 -5.04 12.03
CA VAL A 345 21.81 -5.13 11.79
C VAL A 345 21.54 -5.19 10.29
N ILE A 346 22.15 -4.30 9.52
CA ILE A 346 22.04 -4.26 8.05
C ILE A 346 22.49 -5.56 7.42
N GLN A 347 23.62 -6.12 7.88
CA GLN A 347 24.12 -7.42 7.40
C GLN A 347 23.14 -8.56 7.67
N ARG A 348 22.56 -8.58 8.89
CA ARG A 348 21.53 -9.59 9.23
C ARG A 348 20.28 -9.47 8.37
N LEU A 349 19.79 -8.25 8.12
CA LEU A 349 18.64 -8.02 7.25
C LEU A 349 18.94 -8.37 5.80
N ALA A 350 20.17 -8.12 5.33
CA ALA A 350 20.61 -8.54 3.99
C ALA A 350 20.61 -10.06 3.82
N ASP A 351 21.10 -10.81 4.83
CA ASP A 351 21.05 -12.27 4.84
C ASP A 351 19.63 -12.82 4.76
N ILE A 352 18.70 -12.24 5.53
CA ILE A 352 17.28 -12.61 5.48
C ILE A 352 16.67 -12.25 4.12
N LYS A 353 17.01 -11.09 3.56
CA LYS A 353 16.55 -10.67 2.24
C LYS A 353 16.95 -11.67 1.16
N MET A 354 18.17 -12.19 1.21
CA MET A 354 18.65 -13.23 0.27
C MET A 354 17.81 -14.52 0.34
N GLN A 355 17.20 -14.82 1.48
CA GLN A 355 16.33 -15.98 1.65
C GLN A 355 14.90 -15.72 1.13
N THR A 356 14.52 -14.46 0.87
CA THR A 356 13.16 -14.09 0.47
C THR A 356 13.03 -13.73 -1.01
N ASP A 357 13.91 -12.89 -1.56
CA ASP A 357 13.82 -12.41 -2.95
C ASP A 357 15.14 -12.45 -3.72
N TYR A 358 16.20 -12.94 -3.10
CA TYR A 358 17.56 -13.03 -3.67
C TYR A 358 18.14 -11.69 -4.15
N GLY A 359 17.54 -10.56 -3.81
CA GLY A 359 17.97 -9.21 -4.15
C GLY A 359 16.94 -8.39 -4.92
N SER A 360 17.06 -7.08 -4.82
CA SER A 360 16.22 -6.15 -5.60
C SER A 360 16.68 -6.11 -7.06
N SER A 361 15.77 -5.70 -7.98
CA SER A 361 16.06 -5.58 -9.42
C SER A 361 17.35 -4.78 -9.68
N SER A 362 18.32 -5.39 -10.35
CA SER A 362 19.59 -4.75 -10.75
C SER A 362 19.31 -3.51 -11.62
N LEU A 363 18.47 -3.63 -12.64
CA LEU A 363 18.09 -2.49 -13.50
C LEU A 363 17.52 -1.32 -12.70
N SER A 364 16.63 -1.60 -11.74
CA SER A 364 16.07 -0.54 -10.90
C SER A 364 17.12 0.10 -10.00
N GLN A 365 18.09 -0.66 -9.51
CA GLN A 365 19.17 -0.13 -8.68
C GLN A 365 20.13 0.75 -9.49
N TRP A 366 20.51 0.35 -10.69
CA TRP A 366 21.30 1.17 -11.58
C TRP A 366 20.58 2.45 -12.01
N THR A 367 19.29 2.36 -12.33
CA THR A 367 18.45 3.51 -12.65
C THR A 367 18.35 4.47 -11.46
N ALA A 368 18.15 3.95 -10.24
CA ALA A 368 18.08 4.78 -9.04
C ALA A 368 19.41 5.47 -8.71
N ARG A 369 20.55 4.75 -8.90
CA ARG A 369 21.88 5.34 -8.77
C ARG A 369 22.03 6.54 -9.73
N GLU A 370 21.71 6.34 -11.01
CA GLU A 370 21.83 7.38 -12.01
C GLU A 370 20.96 8.60 -11.67
N TRP A 371 19.73 8.41 -11.20
CA TRP A 371 18.90 9.50 -10.70
C TRP A 371 19.59 10.32 -9.62
N LEU A 372 20.21 9.66 -8.64
CA LEU A 372 20.85 10.34 -7.50
C LEU A 372 22.16 11.02 -7.87
N VAL A 373 22.96 10.48 -8.81
CA VAL A 373 24.27 11.05 -9.13
C VAL A 373 24.25 12.09 -10.25
N SER A 374 23.21 12.10 -11.07
CA SER A 374 23.12 13.03 -12.21
C SER A 374 22.60 14.43 -11.85
N GLY A 375 22.10 14.62 -10.63
CA GLY A 375 21.41 15.86 -10.23
C GLY A 375 19.97 15.99 -10.74
N LEU A 376 19.50 15.06 -11.57
CA LEU A 376 18.13 15.10 -12.11
C LEU A 376 17.08 14.85 -11.04
N TYR A 377 17.45 14.16 -9.97
CA TYR A 377 16.53 13.91 -8.87
C TYR A 377 16.16 15.19 -8.12
N GLU A 378 17.12 16.05 -7.82
CA GLU A 378 16.90 17.36 -7.19
C GLU A 378 16.05 18.27 -8.09
N GLU A 379 16.35 18.30 -9.41
CA GLU A 379 15.56 19.05 -10.38
C GLU A 379 14.10 18.57 -10.41
N HIS A 380 13.89 17.27 -10.42
CA HIS A 380 12.56 16.68 -10.37
C HIS A 380 11.82 17.03 -9.08
N LEU A 381 12.50 16.97 -7.92
CA LEU A 381 11.90 17.32 -6.63
C LEU A 381 11.41 18.78 -6.59
N ILE A 382 12.16 19.72 -7.16
CA ILE A 382 11.74 21.11 -7.26
C ILE A 382 10.43 21.24 -8.03
N GLN A 383 10.33 20.57 -9.19
CA GLN A 383 9.11 20.58 -10.03
C GLN A 383 7.94 19.90 -9.31
N THR A 384 8.22 18.77 -8.65
CA THR A 384 7.21 18.01 -7.87
C THR A 384 6.64 18.85 -6.74
N ARG A 385 7.47 19.53 -5.94
CA ARG A 385 7.04 20.41 -4.85
C ARG A 385 6.18 21.57 -5.37
N GLN A 386 6.56 22.19 -6.46
CA GLN A 386 5.77 23.27 -7.09
C GLN A 386 4.38 22.78 -7.51
N THR A 387 4.32 21.64 -8.19
CA THR A 387 3.06 21.04 -8.64
C THR A 387 2.17 20.64 -7.46
N LEU A 388 2.75 19.98 -6.43
CA LEU A 388 2.02 19.59 -5.24
C LEU A 388 1.49 20.80 -4.44
N ARG A 389 2.24 21.92 -4.41
CA ARG A 389 1.78 23.16 -3.79
C ARG A 389 0.51 23.67 -4.46
N ILE A 390 0.50 23.75 -5.80
CA ILE A 390 -0.67 24.16 -6.58
C ILE A 390 -1.86 23.23 -6.30
N ARG A 391 -1.63 21.90 -6.28
CA ARG A 391 -2.66 20.92 -6.03
C ARG A 391 -3.22 21.02 -4.60
N ARG A 392 -2.35 21.22 -3.60
CA ARG A 392 -2.77 21.48 -2.21
C ARG A 392 -3.64 22.72 -2.11
N GLU A 393 -3.21 23.84 -2.69
CA GLU A 393 -3.96 25.10 -2.67
C GLU A 393 -5.35 24.93 -3.30
N ARG A 394 -5.43 24.29 -4.47
CA ARG A 394 -6.71 23.98 -5.12
C ARG A 394 -7.60 23.07 -4.28
N THR A 395 -7.01 22.08 -3.61
CA THR A 395 -7.77 21.21 -2.70
C THR A 395 -8.33 21.99 -1.52
N ILE A 396 -7.53 22.86 -0.90
CA ILE A 396 -7.97 23.72 0.21
C ILE A 396 -9.05 24.72 -0.25
N GLU A 397 -8.93 25.32 -1.44
CA GLU A 397 -9.98 26.17 -2.01
C GLU A 397 -11.30 25.40 -2.21
N ALA A 398 -11.25 24.19 -2.77
CA ALA A 398 -12.42 23.35 -2.96
C ALA A 398 -13.05 22.92 -1.62
N LEU A 399 -12.24 22.56 -0.62
CA LEU A 399 -12.71 22.26 0.73
C LEU A 399 -13.40 23.47 1.36
N ASN A 400 -12.79 24.67 1.30
CA ASN A 400 -13.37 25.90 1.80
C ASN A 400 -14.70 26.25 1.13
N ARG A 401 -14.86 25.93 -0.16
CA ARG A 401 -16.08 26.21 -0.94
C ARG A 401 -17.21 25.24 -0.62
N HIS A 402 -16.90 23.94 -0.54
CA HIS A 402 -17.90 22.90 -0.52
C HIS A 402 -18.09 22.22 0.84
N MET A 403 -17.04 22.18 1.70
CA MET A 403 -17.05 21.42 2.96
C MET A 403 -17.21 22.31 4.22
N ARG A 404 -17.26 23.61 4.07
CA ARG A 404 -17.42 24.55 5.20
C ARG A 404 -18.68 24.22 6.00
N GLY A 405 -18.53 24.01 7.31
CA GLY A 405 -19.63 23.68 8.23
C GLY A 405 -20.04 22.20 8.24
N ILE A 406 -19.44 21.37 7.40
CA ILE A 406 -19.66 19.91 7.41
C ILE A 406 -18.39 19.09 7.64
N ALA A 407 -17.21 19.72 7.56
CA ALA A 407 -15.95 19.09 7.87
C ALA A 407 -14.93 20.08 8.42
N GLU A 408 -13.91 19.54 9.10
CA GLU A 408 -12.75 20.27 9.62
C GLU A 408 -11.47 19.62 9.13
N TRP A 409 -10.43 20.42 8.89
CA TRP A 409 -9.11 19.97 8.47
C TRP A 409 -8.03 20.97 8.86
N LYS A 410 -6.78 20.50 8.86
CA LYS A 410 -5.60 21.35 8.90
C LYS A 410 -4.93 21.36 7.51
N THR A 411 -4.42 22.50 7.11
CA THR A 411 -3.60 22.59 5.88
C THR A 411 -2.25 21.94 6.14
N PRO A 412 -1.88 20.89 5.38
CA PRO A 412 -0.59 20.23 5.57
C PRO A 412 0.56 21.07 5.01
N GLU A 413 1.71 21.03 5.66
CA GLU A 413 2.96 21.70 5.23
C GLU A 413 3.71 20.92 4.15
N GLY A 414 3.29 19.68 3.88
CA GLY A 414 3.91 18.79 2.90
C GLY A 414 3.22 17.43 2.81
N GLY A 415 3.89 16.49 2.13
CA GLY A 415 3.36 15.16 1.86
C GLY A 415 2.24 15.15 0.84
N PHE A 416 1.25 14.27 1.05
CA PHE A 416 0.14 14.07 0.12
C PHE A 416 -1.24 14.27 0.74
N TYR A 417 -1.35 14.33 2.08
CA TYR A 417 -2.58 14.02 2.77
C TYR A 417 -3.17 15.18 3.54
N ILE A 418 -4.50 15.24 3.50
CA ILE A 418 -5.34 16.04 4.37
C ILE A 418 -6.18 15.07 5.18
N TRP A 419 -6.13 15.19 6.50
CA TRP A 419 -6.96 14.43 7.43
C TRP A 419 -8.23 15.22 7.69
N LEU A 420 -9.33 14.78 7.06
CA LEU A 420 -10.61 15.48 7.04
C LEU A 420 -11.53 14.85 8.08
N ARG A 421 -11.92 15.61 9.09
CA ARG A 421 -12.93 15.23 10.09
C ARG A 421 -14.31 15.63 9.63
N LEU A 422 -15.25 14.71 9.57
CA LEU A 422 -16.65 14.98 9.30
C LEU A 422 -17.35 15.45 10.58
N LEU A 423 -18.14 16.53 10.50
CA LEU A 423 -18.90 17.07 11.62
C LEU A 423 -20.27 16.37 11.78
N PRO A 424 -21.00 16.05 10.69
CA PRO A 424 -22.20 15.23 10.79
C PRO A 424 -21.85 13.77 11.11
N GLU A 425 -22.73 13.10 11.84
CA GLU A 425 -22.61 11.67 12.12
C GLU A 425 -23.04 10.85 10.88
N VAL A 426 -22.06 10.41 10.10
CA VAL A 426 -22.25 9.63 8.87
C VAL A 426 -21.52 8.31 8.96
N SER A 427 -22.20 7.21 8.60
CA SER A 427 -21.54 5.91 8.48
C SER A 427 -20.52 5.92 7.35
N LEU A 428 -19.21 5.84 7.68
CA LEU A 428 -18.13 5.83 6.67
C LEU A 428 -18.25 4.66 5.69
N SER A 429 -18.78 3.51 6.11
CA SER A 429 -19.01 2.38 5.20
C SER A 429 -20.09 2.71 4.18
N ARG A 430 -21.21 3.30 4.61
CA ARG A 430 -22.28 3.74 3.71
C ARG A 430 -21.80 4.86 2.78
N LEU A 431 -21.07 5.83 3.32
CA LEU A 431 -20.49 6.92 2.54
C LEU A 431 -19.54 6.39 1.46
N PHE A 432 -18.70 5.40 1.79
CA PHE A 432 -17.80 4.75 0.83
C PHE A 432 -18.58 4.05 -0.30
N ASP A 433 -19.64 3.31 0.04
CA ASP A 433 -20.46 2.60 -0.95
C ASP A 433 -21.17 3.57 -1.92
N GLU A 434 -21.74 4.65 -1.38
CA GLU A 434 -22.38 5.67 -2.21
C GLU A 434 -21.34 6.45 -3.04
N ALA A 435 -20.21 6.84 -2.45
CA ALA A 435 -19.14 7.53 -3.17
C ALA A 435 -18.66 6.74 -4.39
N LEU A 436 -18.50 5.42 -4.26
CA LEU A 436 -18.16 4.56 -5.40
C LEU A 436 -19.22 4.59 -6.50
N ARG A 437 -20.51 4.59 -6.16
CA ARG A 437 -21.60 4.71 -7.15
C ARG A 437 -21.55 6.04 -7.91
N TYR A 438 -21.10 7.10 -7.25
CA TYR A 438 -20.90 8.42 -7.86
C TYR A 438 -19.50 8.63 -8.45
N GLY A 439 -18.73 7.53 -8.62
CA GLY A 439 -17.43 7.55 -9.28
C GLY A 439 -16.31 8.18 -8.45
N ILE A 440 -16.38 8.12 -7.11
CA ILE A 440 -15.36 8.65 -6.19
C ILE A 440 -14.80 7.51 -5.34
N LEU A 441 -13.48 7.38 -5.30
CA LEU A 441 -12.79 6.47 -4.40
C LEU A 441 -12.26 7.21 -3.17
N LEU A 442 -12.69 6.78 -1.99
CA LEU A 442 -12.34 7.36 -0.70
C LEU A 442 -11.41 6.43 0.10
N ASN A 443 -10.70 7.01 1.08
CA ASN A 443 -9.95 6.27 2.09
C ASN A 443 -10.51 6.59 3.49
N PRO A 444 -11.45 5.77 4.01
CA PRO A 444 -12.04 5.97 5.34
C PRO A 444 -11.02 5.87 6.47
N GLY A 445 -11.18 6.66 7.51
CA GLY A 445 -10.30 6.68 8.70
C GLY A 445 -10.18 5.33 9.39
N THR A 446 -11.24 4.54 9.36
CA THR A 446 -11.30 3.21 9.98
C THR A 446 -10.23 2.22 9.48
N ILE A 447 -9.63 2.44 8.29
CA ILE A 447 -8.51 1.62 7.82
C ILE A 447 -7.18 1.98 8.50
N TYR A 448 -7.08 3.16 9.12
CA TYR A 448 -5.89 3.65 9.84
C TYR A 448 -6.01 3.51 11.36
N HIS A 449 -7.22 3.40 11.89
CA HIS A 449 -7.54 2.95 13.25
C HIS A 449 -9.06 2.72 13.37
N PRO A 450 -9.52 1.66 14.05
CA PRO A 450 -10.95 1.36 14.17
C PRO A 450 -11.79 2.44 14.86
N GLU A 451 -11.17 3.29 15.67
CA GLU A 451 -11.84 4.41 16.37
C GLU A 451 -12.05 5.64 15.47
N GLU A 452 -11.35 5.74 14.34
CA GLU A 452 -11.45 6.86 13.39
C GLU A 452 -12.70 6.75 12.51
N ARG A 453 -13.87 6.91 13.11
CA ARG A 453 -15.18 6.69 12.46
C ARG A 453 -15.77 7.94 11.82
N ASP A 454 -15.17 9.09 12.03
CA ASP A 454 -15.58 10.40 11.51
C ASP A 454 -14.52 11.05 10.61
N HIS A 455 -13.45 10.31 10.25
CA HIS A 455 -12.38 10.86 9.43
C HIS A 455 -12.28 10.22 8.04
N LEU A 456 -11.82 11.02 7.07
CA LEU A 456 -11.38 10.58 5.75
C LEU A 456 -9.94 11.05 5.50
N ARG A 457 -9.11 10.19 4.89
CA ARG A 457 -7.84 10.65 4.33
C ARG A 457 -8.06 11.08 2.89
N LEU A 458 -7.89 12.36 2.61
CA LEU A 458 -7.83 12.90 1.26
C LEU A 458 -6.38 13.01 0.78
N SER A 459 -6.18 12.89 -0.53
CA SER A 459 -4.89 13.10 -1.19
C SER A 459 -5.04 14.15 -2.30
N TYR A 460 -4.14 15.12 -2.33
CA TYR A 460 -4.05 16.10 -3.41
C TYR A 460 -2.99 15.70 -4.46
N ALA A 461 -2.36 14.54 -4.30
CA ALA A 461 -1.24 14.15 -5.16
C ALA A 461 -1.67 13.48 -6.46
N TYR A 462 -2.82 12.78 -6.52
CA TYR A 462 -3.19 11.92 -7.65
C TYR A 462 -4.22 12.53 -8.59
N ALA A 463 -5.39 12.91 -8.09
CA ALA A 463 -6.48 13.43 -8.92
C ALA A 463 -6.07 14.74 -9.63
N SER A 464 -6.50 14.97 -10.86
CA SER A 464 -6.29 16.23 -11.57
C SER A 464 -6.97 17.40 -10.86
N LEU A 465 -6.60 18.64 -11.20
CA LEU A 465 -7.20 19.83 -10.56
C LEU A 465 -8.73 19.91 -10.75
N SER A 466 -9.23 19.48 -11.91
CA SER A 466 -10.66 19.41 -12.19
C SER A 466 -11.35 18.29 -11.40
N GLU A 467 -10.72 17.11 -11.31
CA GLU A 467 -11.23 15.99 -10.52
C GLU A 467 -11.25 16.28 -9.03
N ILE A 468 -10.27 17.04 -8.51
CA ILE A 468 -10.26 17.49 -7.11
C ILE A 468 -11.50 18.34 -6.81
N GLU A 469 -11.77 19.36 -7.63
CA GLU A 469 -12.93 20.24 -7.45
C GLU A 469 -14.24 19.44 -7.55
N GLU A 470 -14.39 18.66 -8.60
CA GLU A 470 -15.58 17.84 -8.85
C GLU A 470 -15.79 16.78 -7.77
N GLY A 471 -14.74 16.06 -7.38
CA GLY A 471 -14.80 15.01 -6.38
C GLY A 471 -15.18 15.54 -5.00
N ILE A 472 -14.60 16.68 -4.59
CA ILE A 472 -14.94 17.33 -3.30
C ILE A 472 -16.37 17.86 -3.32
N GLN A 473 -16.82 18.46 -4.42
CA GLN A 473 -18.20 18.92 -4.58
C GLN A 473 -19.19 17.77 -4.44
N ARG A 474 -19.00 16.68 -5.19
CA ARG A 474 -19.84 15.47 -5.12
C ARG A 474 -19.85 14.87 -3.71
N LEU A 475 -18.66 14.75 -3.09
CA LEU A 475 -18.51 14.24 -1.74
C LEU A 475 -19.30 15.09 -0.73
N SER A 476 -19.30 16.44 -0.87
CA SER A 476 -20.04 17.33 0.01
C SER A 476 -21.56 17.13 -0.06
N LEU A 477 -22.07 16.88 -1.26
CA LEU A 477 -23.49 16.58 -1.48
C LEU A 477 -23.88 15.24 -0.84
N LEU A 478 -23.05 14.20 -1.02
CA LEU A 478 -23.28 12.89 -0.41
C LEU A 478 -23.29 12.95 1.14
N ILE A 479 -22.35 13.69 1.73
CA ILE A 479 -22.31 13.85 3.20
C ILE A 479 -23.60 14.51 3.70
N LYS A 480 -24.08 15.57 3.02
CA LYS A 480 -25.33 16.26 3.39
C LYS A 480 -26.57 15.39 3.21
N GLU A 481 -26.58 14.50 2.22
CA GLU A 481 -27.69 13.55 1.97
C GLU A 481 -27.72 12.42 3.00
N LEU A 482 -26.57 12.00 3.51
CA LEU A 482 -26.43 10.87 4.42
C LEU A 482 -26.46 11.27 5.91
N ALA A 483 -26.30 12.57 6.22
CA ALA A 483 -26.42 13.14 7.55
C ALA A 483 -27.91 13.26 7.99
#